data_0f07693fcd32c4a65b6977464fb5edbc
#
_entry.id   0f07693fcd32c4a65b6977464fb5edbc
#
_cell.length_a   1.000
_cell.length_b   1.000
_cell.length_c   1.000
_cell.angle_alpha   90.00
_cell.angle_beta   90.00
_cell.angle_gamma   90.00
#
_symmetry.space_group_name_H-M   'P 1'
#
loop_
_entity.id
_entity.type
_entity.pdbx_description
1 polymer ?
#
loop_
_entity_poly.entity_id
_entity_poly.type
_entity_poly.pdbx_seq_one_letter_code
_entity_poly.pdbx_strand_id
1 'polypeptide(L)'
;LQVTVFTPGSTKDEFVNTALTVNGKVGTLDLVYAGAYLTREAQSISDYTNYARGVWGAYYQCHGIRGASVDKCYSPASFWDDKNDSTNMSHELRLSSPADWRMRFVGGVFYEDRTIEARTDWHYKSVPECADSGVSTGSCFLYLDPRAAPKFQSAAGDMNNPNRRASDIGFFNDFTRDYSQFAAFASVDFDILENLTLTLGTRYYDIENSMVGANMGSFYCKVYGTGESGPCTG
;
A
#
# COMPACT_ATOMS: atom_id res chain seq x y z
N LEU A 1 -11.87 -29.79 0.61
CA LEU A 1 -10.59 -29.13 1.00
C LEU A 1 -10.77 -28.61 2.43
N GLN A 2 -10.01 -29.14 3.38
CA GLN A 2 -9.98 -28.58 4.75
C GLN A 2 -8.79 -27.63 4.84
N VAL A 3 -9.07 -26.39 5.22
CA VAL A 3 -8.05 -25.37 5.50
C VAL A 3 -8.01 -25.19 7.02
N THR A 4 -6.84 -25.36 7.61
CA THR A 4 -6.63 -25.09 9.03
C THR A 4 -6.24 -23.62 9.19
N VAL A 5 -7.05 -22.87 9.91
CA VAL A 5 -6.84 -21.47 10.23
C VAL A 5 -6.53 -21.35 11.72
N PHE A 6 -5.44 -20.71 12.07
CA PHE A 6 -5.01 -20.50 13.46
C PHE A 6 -5.45 -19.14 14.02
N THR A 7 -5.59 -18.17 13.14
CA THR A 7 -6.15 -16.86 13.44
C THR A 7 -7.35 -16.63 12.54
N PRO A 8 -8.55 -16.37 13.09
CA PRO A 8 -9.71 -16.03 12.27
C PRO A 8 -9.41 -14.78 11.43
N GLY A 9 -9.57 -14.93 10.13
CA GLY A 9 -9.47 -13.80 9.21
C GLY A 9 -10.72 -12.93 9.26
N SER A 10 -10.54 -11.64 9.03
CA SER A 10 -11.63 -10.69 8.89
C SER A 10 -11.27 -9.61 7.87
N THR A 11 -12.27 -9.08 7.21
CA THR A 11 -12.12 -7.91 6.34
C THR A 11 -13.26 -6.95 6.62
N LYS A 12 -12.92 -5.71 6.87
CA LYS A 12 -13.84 -4.59 6.96
C LYS A 12 -13.44 -3.59 5.89
N ASP A 13 -14.39 -3.16 5.08
CA ASP A 13 -14.19 -2.21 4.00
C ASP A 13 -15.37 -1.23 3.99
N GLU A 14 -15.09 0.02 4.27
CA GLU A 14 -16.08 1.09 4.33
C GLU A 14 -15.65 2.20 3.38
N PHE A 15 -16.55 2.64 2.53
CA PHE A 15 -16.28 3.75 1.63
C PHE A 15 -17.49 4.67 1.48
N VAL A 16 -17.19 5.94 1.26
CA VAL A 16 -18.18 6.95 0.88
C VAL A 16 -17.70 7.59 -0.42
N ASN A 17 -18.58 7.59 -1.41
CA ASN A 17 -18.31 8.26 -2.68
C ASN A 17 -19.41 9.31 -2.93
N THR A 18 -19.00 10.56 -3.11
CA THR A 18 -19.88 11.67 -3.43
C THR A 18 -19.52 12.18 -4.81
N ALA A 19 -20.51 12.31 -5.68
CA ALA A 19 -20.29 12.81 -7.05
C ALA A 19 -21.27 13.94 -7.36
N LEU A 20 -20.80 14.91 -8.13
CA LEU A 20 -21.58 16.03 -8.66
C LEU A 20 -21.37 16.11 -10.16
N THR A 21 -22.48 16.19 -10.89
CA THR A 21 -22.44 16.49 -12.32
C THR A 21 -23.28 17.73 -12.60
N VAL A 22 -22.68 18.68 -13.32
CA VAL A 22 -23.36 19.90 -13.74
C VAL A 22 -23.32 19.95 -15.27
N ASN A 23 -24.49 20.07 -15.90
CA ASN A 23 -24.63 20.21 -17.33
C ASN A 23 -25.08 21.63 -17.66
N GLY A 24 -24.48 22.20 -18.67
CA GLY A 24 -24.77 23.55 -19.13
C GLY A 24 -24.52 23.73 -20.62
N LYS A 25 -24.75 24.93 -21.11
CA LYS A 25 -24.44 25.30 -22.50
C LYS A 25 -23.65 26.59 -22.57
N VAL A 26 -22.70 26.64 -23.48
CA VAL A 26 -21.96 27.85 -23.84
C VAL A 26 -22.20 28.12 -25.34
N GLY A 27 -23.14 29.01 -25.62
CA GLY A 27 -23.66 29.16 -26.96
C GLY A 27 -24.38 27.89 -27.42
N THR A 28 -23.91 27.25 -28.48
CA THR A 28 -24.45 25.99 -29.00
C THR A 28 -23.73 24.76 -28.45
N LEU A 29 -22.63 24.93 -27.71
CA LEU A 29 -21.83 23.84 -27.19
C LEU A 29 -22.36 23.34 -25.85
N ASP A 30 -22.29 22.04 -25.64
CA ASP A 30 -22.62 21.42 -24.35
C ASP A 30 -21.40 21.42 -23.44
N LEU A 31 -21.58 21.92 -22.23
CA LEU A 31 -20.57 21.96 -21.17
C LEU A 31 -20.97 21.00 -20.07
N VAL A 32 -20.06 20.12 -19.69
CA VAL A 32 -20.25 19.18 -18.59
C VAL A 32 -19.09 19.31 -17.62
N TYR A 33 -19.43 19.54 -16.36
CA TYR A 33 -18.52 19.36 -15.25
C TYR A 33 -18.90 18.10 -14.49
N ALA A 34 -17.93 17.26 -14.17
CA ALA A 34 -18.09 16.10 -13.29
C ALA A 34 -17.00 16.14 -12.21
N GLY A 35 -17.41 16.08 -10.95
CA GLY A 35 -16.52 16.01 -9.81
C GLY A 35 -16.90 14.85 -8.90
N ALA A 36 -15.91 14.20 -8.31
CA ALA A 36 -16.13 13.13 -7.34
C ALA A 36 -15.12 13.23 -6.19
N TYR A 37 -15.58 12.80 -5.01
CA TYR A 37 -14.74 12.65 -3.83
C TYR A 37 -15.04 11.30 -3.17
N LEU A 38 -14.02 10.48 -3.01
CA LEU A 38 -14.06 9.16 -2.40
C LEU A 38 -13.19 9.15 -1.13
N THR A 39 -13.74 8.61 -0.05
CA THR A 39 -12.98 8.15 1.11
C THR A 39 -13.19 6.66 1.29
N ARG A 40 -12.14 5.93 1.64
CA ARG A 40 -12.22 4.50 1.90
C ARG A 40 -11.32 4.12 3.06
N GLU A 41 -11.86 3.37 4.01
CA GLU A 41 -11.14 2.75 5.11
C GLU A 41 -11.27 1.23 4.96
N ALA A 42 -10.16 0.54 4.83
CA ALA A 42 -10.13 -0.91 4.73
C ALA A 42 -9.20 -1.50 5.78
N GLN A 43 -9.68 -2.51 6.50
CA GLN A 43 -8.88 -3.28 7.44
C GLN A 43 -9.05 -4.76 7.15
N SER A 44 -7.94 -5.51 7.17
CA SER A 44 -7.99 -6.97 7.06
C SER A 44 -7.05 -7.64 8.04
N ILE A 45 -7.51 -8.75 8.61
CA ILE A 45 -6.70 -9.65 9.41
C ILE A 45 -6.59 -10.95 8.63
N SER A 46 -5.36 -11.39 8.38
CA SER A 46 -5.07 -12.59 7.60
C SER A 46 -4.13 -13.52 8.36
N ASP A 47 -4.52 -14.80 8.50
CA ASP A 47 -3.67 -15.82 9.10
C ASP A 47 -2.44 -16.09 8.24
N TYR A 48 -1.27 -15.97 8.80
CA TYR A 48 0.00 -16.21 8.14
C TYR A 48 0.81 -17.38 8.74
N THR A 49 0.19 -18.12 9.64
CA THR A 49 0.79 -19.24 10.37
C THR A 49 1.36 -20.30 9.44
N ASN A 50 0.70 -20.59 8.34
CA ASN A 50 1.15 -21.62 7.40
C ASN A 50 2.47 -21.25 6.69
N TYR A 51 2.70 -19.97 6.44
CA TYR A 51 4.01 -19.50 5.96
C TYR A 51 5.09 -19.69 7.01
N ALA A 52 4.81 -19.27 8.23
CA ALA A 52 5.74 -19.38 9.34
C ALA A 52 6.09 -20.85 9.68
N ARG A 53 5.21 -21.80 9.40
CA ARG A 53 5.46 -23.25 9.54
C ARG A 53 6.30 -23.86 8.43
N GLY A 54 6.45 -23.18 7.33
CA GLY A 54 7.25 -23.66 6.20
C GLY A 54 8.75 -23.61 6.48
N VAL A 55 9.51 -24.34 5.69
CA VAL A 55 10.99 -24.35 5.77
C VAL A 55 11.58 -22.95 5.66
N TRP A 56 10.95 -22.09 4.90
CA TRP A 56 11.37 -20.69 4.69
C TRP A 56 11.00 -19.78 5.86
N GLY A 57 9.97 -20.12 6.63
CA GLY A 57 9.50 -19.38 7.80
C GLY A 57 10.17 -19.80 9.10
N ALA A 58 10.87 -20.92 9.12
CA ALA A 58 11.43 -21.47 10.35
C ALA A 58 12.38 -20.51 11.10
N TYR A 59 13.08 -19.63 10.39
CA TYR A 59 13.98 -18.66 11.00
C TYR A 59 13.26 -17.56 11.81
N TYR A 60 11.96 -17.38 11.61
CA TYR A 60 11.14 -16.46 12.42
C TYR A 60 10.73 -17.05 13.77
N GLN A 61 10.82 -18.37 13.92
CA GLN A 61 10.24 -19.07 15.06
C GLN A 61 11.26 -19.67 15.99
N CYS A 62 12.47 -19.92 15.51
CA CYS A 62 13.45 -20.68 16.26
C CYS A 62 14.76 -19.89 16.41
N HIS A 63 15.37 -19.98 17.58
CA HIS A 63 16.73 -19.50 17.77
C HIS A 63 17.74 -20.45 17.13
N GLY A 64 18.81 -19.90 16.58
CA GLY A 64 19.95 -20.68 16.11
C GLY A 64 19.87 -21.24 14.70
N ILE A 65 19.02 -20.73 13.84
CA ILE A 65 18.90 -21.23 12.47
C ILE A 65 20.01 -20.66 11.58
N ARG A 66 20.81 -21.47 11.12
CA ARG A 66 21.79 -21.69 10.07
C ARG A 66 23.08 -22.23 10.67
N GLY A 67 23.07 -23.54 10.96
CA GLY A 67 24.28 -24.31 11.29
C GLY A 67 24.68 -24.34 12.78
N ALA A 68 23.87 -23.75 13.66
CA ALA A 68 23.99 -23.94 15.10
C ALA A 68 22.75 -24.75 15.59
N SER A 69 22.88 -25.42 16.73
CA SER A 69 21.80 -26.17 17.35
C SER A 69 20.56 -25.30 17.49
N VAL A 70 19.42 -25.81 17.09
CA VAL A 70 18.11 -25.17 17.30
C VAL A 70 17.78 -25.36 18.77
N ASP A 71 18.04 -24.35 19.58
CA ASP A 71 17.89 -24.47 21.03
C ASP A 71 16.43 -24.33 21.48
N LYS A 72 15.63 -23.53 20.77
CA LYS A 72 14.25 -23.27 21.15
C LYS A 72 13.42 -22.78 19.96
N CYS A 73 12.28 -23.41 19.74
CA CYS A 73 11.27 -22.97 18.79
C CYS A 73 9.99 -22.55 19.51
N TYR A 74 9.30 -21.58 18.92
CA TYR A 74 8.02 -21.08 19.41
C TYR A 74 6.88 -21.50 18.46
N SER A 75 5.65 -21.36 18.90
CA SER A 75 4.50 -21.63 18.04
C SER A 75 4.51 -20.69 16.83
N PRO A 76 4.22 -21.20 15.63
CA PRO A 76 4.23 -20.41 14.40
C PRO A 76 3.03 -19.49 14.25
N ALA A 77 2.17 -19.35 15.25
CA ALA A 77 0.96 -18.56 15.17
C ALA A 77 1.28 -17.07 14.85
N SER A 78 0.99 -16.69 13.65
CA SER A 78 1.22 -15.33 13.12
C SER A 78 0.08 -14.87 12.24
N PHE A 79 -0.10 -13.56 12.14
CA PHE A 79 -1.12 -12.95 11.31
C PHE A 79 -0.70 -11.54 10.88
N TRP A 80 -1.27 -11.10 9.78
CA TRP A 80 -1.19 -9.72 9.30
C TRP A 80 -2.39 -8.92 9.78
N ASP A 81 -2.15 -7.70 10.23
CA ASP A 81 -3.15 -6.64 10.39
C ASP A 81 -2.81 -5.53 9.39
N ASP A 82 -3.62 -5.45 8.35
CA ASP A 82 -3.46 -4.49 7.27
C ASP A 82 -4.53 -3.41 7.39
N LYS A 83 -4.12 -2.14 7.37
CA LYS A 83 -4.99 -0.97 7.33
C LYS A 83 -4.63 -0.12 6.14
N ASN A 84 -5.64 0.27 5.39
CA ASN A 84 -5.50 1.14 4.23
C ASN A 84 -6.57 2.22 4.28
N ASP A 85 -6.14 3.46 4.44
CA ASP A 85 -6.99 4.63 4.34
C ASP A 85 -6.67 5.34 3.03
N SER A 86 -7.70 5.67 2.27
CA SER A 86 -7.50 6.34 1.00
C SER A 86 -8.53 7.43 0.74
N THR A 87 -8.05 8.49 0.15
CA THR A 87 -8.88 9.57 -0.40
C THR A 87 -8.61 9.71 -1.88
N ASN A 88 -9.65 10.02 -2.64
CA ASN A 88 -9.52 10.32 -4.06
C ASN A 88 -10.47 11.46 -4.43
N MET A 89 -9.94 12.48 -5.07
CA MET A 89 -10.68 13.61 -5.61
C MET A 89 -10.45 13.68 -7.11
N SER A 90 -11.51 13.82 -7.88
CA SER A 90 -11.40 13.98 -9.33
C SER A 90 -12.32 15.06 -9.86
N HIS A 91 -11.86 15.75 -10.90
CA HIS A 91 -12.58 16.80 -11.60
C HIS A 91 -12.39 16.64 -13.10
N GLU A 92 -13.47 16.71 -13.84
CA GLU A 92 -13.46 16.75 -15.29
C GLU A 92 -14.32 17.90 -15.78
N LEU A 93 -13.79 18.70 -16.70
CA LEU A 93 -14.53 19.70 -17.42
C LEU A 93 -14.46 19.35 -18.91
N ARG A 94 -15.63 19.19 -19.53
CA ARG A 94 -15.75 18.72 -20.90
C ARG A 94 -16.66 19.63 -21.70
N LEU A 95 -16.23 19.95 -22.91
CA LEU A 95 -16.99 20.72 -23.90
C LEU A 95 -17.21 19.86 -25.13
N SER A 96 -18.43 19.83 -25.66
CA SER A 96 -18.76 19.10 -26.88
C SER A 96 -19.65 19.91 -27.81
N SER A 97 -19.49 19.66 -29.10
CA SER A 97 -20.34 20.23 -30.13
C SER A 97 -21.69 19.51 -30.19
N PRO A 98 -22.73 20.13 -30.81
CA PRO A 98 -23.98 19.46 -31.16
C PRO A 98 -23.75 18.18 -31.98
N ALA A 99 -24.60 17.17 -31.72
CA ALA A 99 -24.46 15.87 -32.36
C ALA A 99 -24.87 15.89 -33.87
N ASP A 100 -25.64 16.89 -34.31
CA ASP A 100 -26.11 17.07 -35.66
C ASP A 100 -25.13 17.74 -36.60
N TRP A 101 -23.97 18.18 -36.08
CA TRP A 101 -22.92 18.74 -36.92
C TRP A 101 -22.18 17.66 -37.68
N ARG A 102 -21.83 17.98 -38.94
CA ARG A 102 -21.01 17.09 -39.77
C ARG A 102 -19.60 16.87 -39.19
N MET A 103 -19.07 17.91 -38.54
CA MET A 103 -17.84 17.83 -37.75
C MET A 103 -18.17 18.03 -36.27
N ARG A 104 -18.02 16.98 -35.49
CA ARG A 104 -18.28 16.97 -34.05
C ARG A 104 -16.97 16.88 -33.32
N PHE A 105 -16.92 17.52 -32.17
CA PHE A 105 -15.78 17.42 -31.30
C PHE A 105 -16.19 17.27 -29.83
N VAL A 106 -15.33 16.66 -29.06
CA VAL A 106 -15.32 16.72 -27.62
C VAL A 106 -13.89 17.00 -27.17
N GLY A 107 -13.75 17.89 -26.20
CA GLY A 107 -12.46 18.18 -25.58
C GLY A 107 -12.65 18.53 -24.14
N GLY A 108 -11.62 18.33 -23.33
CA GLY A 108 -11.73 18.59 -21.92
C GLY A 108 -10.40 18.50 -21.19
N VAL A 109 -10.50 18.80 -19.89
CA VAL A 109 -9.41 18.67 -18.93
C VAL A 109 -9.88 17.78 -17.78
N PHE A 110 -8.95 17.04 -17.25
CA PHE A 110 -9.15 16.15 -16.11
C PHE A 110 -8.06 16.38 -15.08
N TYR A 111 -8.46 16.38 -13.82
CA TYR A 111 -7.55 16.39 -12.68
C TYR A 111 -7.96 15.32 -11.68
N GLU A 112 -6.99 14.60 -11.13
CA GLU A 112 -7.16 13.64 -10.06
C GLU A 112 -6.06 13.82 -9.02
N ASP A 113 -6.45 13.72 -7.76
CA ASP A 113 -5.54 13.69 -6.62
C ASP A 113 -5.96 12.55 -5.70
N ARG A 114 -4.98 11.71 -5.31
CA ARG A 114 -5.22 10.52 -4.52
C ARG A 114 -4.12 10.32 -3.50
N THR A 115 -4.52 10.14 -2.25
CA THR A 115 -3.62 9.74 -1.17
C THR A 115 -4.01 8.35 -0.66
N ILE A 116 -3.03 7.50 -0.43
CA ILE A 116 -3.17 6.20 0.21
C ILE A 116 -2.22 6.16 1.40
N GLU A 117 -2.78 5.96 2.60
CA GLU A 117 -2.03 5.67 3.81
C GLU A 117 -2.19 4.18 4.12
N ALA A 118 -1.09 3.44 4.08
CA ALA A 118 -1.09 2.02 4.34
C ALA A 118 -0.23 1.70 5.55
N ARG A 119 -0.75 0.84 6.38
CA ARG A 119 -0.07 0.29 7.53
C ARG A 119 -0.29 -1.22 7.58
N THR A 120 0.78 -1.98 7.62
CA THR A 120 0.79 -3.42 7.74
C THR A 120 1.64 -3.81 8.94
N ASP A 121 1.06 -4.54 9.88
CA ASP A 121 1.76 -5.09 11.04
C ASP A 121 1.71 -6.64 10.98
N TRP A 122 2.86 -7.29 11.08
CA TRP A 122 2.95 -8.72 11.19
C TRP A 122 3.16 -9.16 12.63
N HIS A 123 2.15 -9.79 13.18
CA HIS A 123 2.11 -10.23 14.55
C HIS A 123 2.55 -11.69 14.71
N TYR A 124 3.39 -11.92 15.73
CA TYR A 124 3.78 -13.24 16.22
C TYR A 124 3.20 -13.46 17.60
N LYS A 125 2.07 -14.17 17.71
CA LYS A 125 1.35 -14.36 18.97
C LYS A 125 2.14 -15.09 20.07
N SER A 126 3.10 -15.86 19.67
CA SER A 126 3.78 -16.79 20.58
C SER A 126 5.27 -16.55 20.72
N VAL A 127 5.80 -15.47 20.15
CA VAL A 127 7.12 -15.01 20.53
C VAL A 127 6.99 -14.47 21.95
N PRO A 128 7.43 -15.24 22.98
CA PRO A 128 7.20 -14.80 24.32
C PRO A 128 8.07 -13.58 24.53
N GLU A 129 7.40 -12.54 25.00
CA GLU A 129 8.05 -11.55 25.82
C GLU A 129 9.46 -11.20 25.33
N CYS A 130 9.57 -10.47 24.27
CA CYS A 130 10.74 -9.65 24.08
C CYS A 130 10.75 -8.61 25.20
N ALA A 131 10.78 -9.09 26.44
CA ALA A 131 11.06 -8.25 27.57
C ALA A 131 12.39 -7.55 27.32
N ASP A 132 12.53 -6.33 27.81
CA ASP A 132 13.72 -5.50 27.60
C ASP A 132 15.04 -6.24 27.91
N SER A 133 15.01 -7.26 28.79
CA SER A 133 16.13 -8.16 29.08
C SER A 133 16.50 -9.12 27.96
N GLY A 134 15.56 -9.51 27.12
CA GLY A 134 15.79 -10.43 26.02
C GLY A 134 16.46 -9.77 24.82
N VAL A 135 16.29 -8.48 24.65
CA VAL A 135 16.94 -7.68 23.61
C VAL A 135 18.46 -7.64 23.82
N SER A 136 18.91 -7.52 25.06
CA SER A 136 20.35 -7.46 25.39
C SER A 136 21.05 -8.82 25.30
N THR A 137 20.30 -9.91 25.40
CA THR A 137 20.84 -11.29 25.37
C THR A 137 20.74 -11.94 24.00
N GLY A 138 20.12 -11.30 23.03
CA GLY A 138 19.85 -11.89 21.70
C GLY A 138 18.88 -13.07 21.75
N SER A 139 18.12 -13.23 22.83
CA SER A 139 17.25 -14.38 23.05
C SER A 139 15.82 -14.24 22.53
N CYS A 140 15.50 -13.11 21.95
CA CYS A 140 14.21 -12.86 21.31
C CYS A 140 14.33 -11.99 20.07
N PHE A 141 13.29 -11.96 19.24
CA PHE A 141 13.20 -10.95 18.19
C PHE A 141 13.17 -9.56 18.83
N LEU A 142 14.02 -8.68 18.37
CA LEU A 142 13.98 -7.28 18.77
C LEU A 142 12.61 -6.73 18.37
N TYR A 143 11.84 -6.27 19.33
CA TYR A 143 10.66 -5.54 18.94
C TYR A 143 11.06 -4.23 18.24
N LEU A 144 10.27 -3.86 17.26
CA LEU A 144 10.62 -2.78 16.35
C LEU A 144 10.47 -1.42 17.05
N ASP A 145 11.58 -0.83 17.44
CA ASP A 145 11.64 0.58 17.83
C ASP A 145 12.45 1.35 16.78
N PRO A 146 11.79 2.06 15.88
CA PRO A 146 12.44 2.83 14.83
C PRO A 146 13.46 3.86 15.37
N ARG A 147 13.26 4.34 16.60
CA ARG A 147 14.15 5.33 17.20
C ARG A 147 15.40 4.71 17.81
N ALA A 148 15.29 3.46 18.27
CA ALA A 148 16.38 2.76 18.93
C ALA A 148 17.30 2.04 17.94
N ALA A 149 16.85 1.79 16.73
CA ALA A 149 17.54 0.94 15.79
C ALA A 149 17.63 1.53 14.36
N PRO A 150 18.29 2.68 14.18
CA PRO A 150 18.55 3.22 12.84
C PRO A 150 19.36 2.24 11.96
N LYS A 151 19.94 1.22 12.54
CA LYS A 151 20.75 0.19 11.88
C LYS A 151 19.92 -0.87 11.13
N PHE A 152 18.63 -0.94 11.39
CA PHE A 152 17.72 -1.87 10.70
C PHE A 152 17.02 -1.25 9.49
N GLN A 153 17.36 -0.04 9.15
CA GLN A 153 16.86 0.59 7.94
C GLN A 153 17.31 -0.21 6.73
N SER A 154 16.38 -0.54 5.84
CA SER A 154 16.78 -0.89 4.49
C SER A 154 17.67 0.22 3.94
N ALA A 155 18.71 -0.12 3.20
CA ALA A 155 19.72 0.81 2.71
C ALA A 155 19.18 2.00 1.86
N ALA A 156 17.88 2.13 1.73
CA ALA A 156 17.20 3.09 0.89
C ALA A 156 16.40 4.16 1.64
N GLY A 157 16.30 4.17 2.98
CA GLY A 157 15.26 5.01 3.53
C GLY A 157 15.58 5.77 4.81
N ASP A 158 15.21 7.02 4.80
CA ASP A 158 14.89 7.75 6.01
C ASP A 158 13.70 7.07 6.71
N MET A 159 13.84 6.84 8.00
CA MET A 159 12.74 6.35 8.82
C MET A 159 11.76 7.48 9.09
N ASN A 160 10.73 7.56 8.26
CA ASN A 160 9.67 8.55 8.43
C ASN A 160 8.59 8.12 9.41
N ASN A 161 8.66 6.89 9.93
CA ASN A 161 7.73 6.39 10.92
C ASN A 161 8.41 6.26 12.28
N PRO A 162 8.25 7.24 13.19
CA PRO A 162 8.87 7.22 14.52
C PRO A 162 8.09 6.38 15.53
N ASN A 163 6.99 5.73 15.14
CA ASN A 163 6.12 5.04 16.06
C ASN A 163 6.69 3.68 16.44
N ARG A 164 6.84 3.46 17.74
CA ARG A 164 7.21 2.17 18.30
C ARG A 164 6.09 1.16 18.05
N ARG A 165 6.45 -0.05 17.68
CA ARG A 165 5.52 -1.17 17.55
C ARG A 165 5.40 -1.94 18.86
N ALA A 166 4.30 -2.69 19.00
CA ALA A 166 4.12 -3.63 20.10
C ALA A 166 5.14 -4.76 20.03
N SER A 167 5.39 -5.41 21.17
CA SER A 167 6.44 -6.44 21.28
C SER A 167 6.20 -7.71 20.48
N ASP A 168 4.96 -7.95 20.05
CA ASP A 168 4.58 -9.09 19.22
C ASP A 168 4.69 -8.82 17.70
N ILE A 169 5.03 -7.58 17.32
CA ILE A 169 5.19 -7.22 15.91
C ILE A 169 6.62 -7.48 15.45
N GLY A 170 6.77 -8.43 14.54
CA GLY A 170 8.05 -8.83 13.98
C GLY A 170 8.40 -8.17 12.65
N PHE A 171 7.44 -7.55 12.01
CA PHE A 171 7.62 -6.83 10.75
C PHE A 171 6.53 -5.78 10.58
N PHE A 172 6.86 -4.67 9.98
CA PHE A 172 5.87 -3.70 9.54
C PHE A 172 6.22 -3.09 8.18
N ASN A 173 5.20 -2.56 7.51
CA ASN A 173 5.33 -1.79 6.30
C ASN A 173 4.32 -0.65 6.34
N ASP A 174 4.81 0.57 6.54
CA ASP A 174 4.00 1.77 6.57
C ASP A 174 4.43 2.68 5.44
N PHE A 175 3.47 3.17 4.67
CA PHE A 175 3.76 4.16 3.64
C PHE A 175 2.56 5.07 3.39
N THR A 176 2.88 6.28 2.98
CA THR A 176 1.94 7.20 2.35
C THR A 176 2.33 7.32 0.89
N ARG A 177 1.37 7.12 0.02
CA ARG A 177 1.53 7.27 -1.42
C ARG A 177 0.60 8.36 -1.90
N ASP A 178 1.20 9.37 -2.53
CA ASP A 178 0.49 10.45 -3.18
C ASP A 178 0.58 10.28 -4.69
N TYR A 179 -0.54 10.47 -5.33
CA TYR A 179 -0.67 10.40 -6.78
C TYR A 179 -1.49 11.59 -7.25
N SER A 180 -0.98 12.33 -8.21
CA SER A 180 -1.74 13.36 -8.90
C SER A 180 -1.64 13.19 -10.41
N GLN A 181 -2.72 13.51 -11.09
CA GLN A 181 -2.78 13.46 -12.54
C GLN A 181 -3.48 14.72 -13.06
N PHE A 182 -2.86 15.36 -14.05
CA PHE A 182 -3.51 16.31 -14.93
C PHE A 182 -3.57 15.72 -16.33
N ALA A 183 -4.71 15.86 -17.01
CA ALA A 183 -4.83 15.47 -18.39
C ALA A 183 -5.64 16.49 -19.20
N ALA A 184 -5.30 16.62 -20.48
CA ALA A 184 -6.09 17.29 -21.48
C ALA A 184 -6.37 16.34 -22.64
N PHE A 185 -7.58 16.34 -23.16
CA PHE A 185 -7.98 15.43 -24.22
C PHE A 185 -8.86 16.14 -25.25
N ALA A 186 -8.80 15.65 -26.47
CA ALA A 186 -9.69 16.06 -27.53
C ALA A 186 -9.95 14.92 -28.51
N SER A 187 -11.15 14.88 -29.06
CA SER A 187 -11.53 14.00 -30.15
C SER A 187 -12.39 14.77 -31.16
N VAL A 188 -12.20 14.48 -32.43
CA VAL A 188 -12.97 15.05 -33.54
C VAL A 188 -13.52 13.92 -34.40
N ASP A 189 -14.81 13.95 -34.67
CA ASP A 189 -15.49 13.10 -35.61
C ASP A 189 -15.83 13.91 -36.86
N PHE A 190 -15.54 13.35 -38.02
CA PHE A 190 -15.87 13.95 -39.30
C PHE A 190 -16.60 12.95 -40.18
N ASP A 191 -17.84 13.27 -40.55
CA ASP A 191 -18.63 12.42 -41.47
C ASP A 191 -18.16 12.65 -42.91
N ILE A 192 -17.38 11.69 -43.42
CA ILE A 192 -16.88 11.68 -44.78
C ILE A 192 -18.06 11.40 -45.72
N LEU A 193 -18.88 10.42 -45.39
CA LEU A 193 -20.12 10.01 -46.07
C LEU A 193 -21.22 9.82 -45.01
N GLU A 194 -22.46 9.70 -45.43
CA GLU A 194 -23.60 9.44 -44.52
C GLU A 194 -23.43 8.17 -43.66
N ASN A 195 -22.64 7.22 -44.13
CA ASN A 195 -22.36 5.96 -43.44
C ASN A 195 -20.90 5.74 -43.09
N LEU A 196 -20.06 6.78 -43.20
CA LEU A 196 -18.63 6.71 -42.91
C LEU A 196 -18.14 7.92 -42.10
N THR A 197 -17.79 7.72 -40.85
CA THR A 197 -17.24 8.72 -39.97
C THR A 197 -15.77 8.43 -39.69
N LEU A 198 -14.92 9.44 -39.79
CA LEU A 198 -13.53 9.40 -39.36
C LEU A 198 -13.44 10.01 -37.98
N THR A 199 -12.88 9.28 -37.02
CA THR A 199 -12.59 9.75 -35.65
C THR A 199 -11.10 9.90 -35.45
N LEU A 200 -10.66 11.05 -34.94
CA LEU A 200 -9.30 11.30 -34.49
C LEU A 200 -9.33 11.81 -33.07
N GLY A 201 -8.54 11.21 -32.20
CA GLY A 201 -8.47 11.60 -30.80
C GLY A 201 -7.04 11.62 -30.27
N THR A 202 -6.80 12.49 -29.28
CA THR A 202 -5.54 12.58 -28.56
C THR A 202 -5.79 12.86 -27.09
N ARG A 203 -4.85 12.42 -26.23
CA ARG A 203 -4.80 12.73 -24.82
C ARG A 203 -3.37 12.97 -24.41
N TYR A 204 -3.15 14.08 -23.75
CA TYR A 204 -1.95 14.38 -23.00
C TYR A 204 -2.24 14.20 -21.51
N TYR A 205 -1.30 13.66 -20.77
CA TYR A 205 -1.38 13.58 -19.32
C TYR A 205 -0.01 13.75 -18.69
N ASP A 206 -0.01 14.34 -17.52
CA ASP A 206 1.12 14.49 -16.63
C ASP A 206 0.78 13.83 -15.31
N ILE A 207 1.65 12.95 -14.82
CA ILE A 207 1.42 12.13 -13.63
C ILE A 207 2.60 12.31 -12.68
N GLU A 208 2.28 12.68 -11.47
CA GLU A 208 3.21 12.66 -10.35
C GLU A 208 2.83 11.54 -9.39
N ASN A 209 3.82 10.82 -8.90
CA ASN A 209 3.62 9.75 -7.94
C ASN A 209 4.78 9.73 -6.95
N SER A 210 4.48 9.92 -5.69
CA SER A 210 5.45 9.85 -4.61
C SER A 210 5.08 8.78 -3.60
N MET A 211 6.07 8.21 -2.94
CA MET A 211 5.86 7.28 -1.84
C MET A 211 6.88 7.56 -0.75
N VAL A 212 6.38 7.75 0.45
CA VAL A 212 7.19 8.01 1.65
C VAL A 212 6.78 7.01 2.73
N GLY A 213 7.73 6.38 3.37
CA GLY A 213 7.40 5.42 4.41
C GLY A 213 8.59 4.64 4.93
N ALA A 214 8.30 3.63 5.72
CA ALA A 214 9.27 2.74 6.32
C ALA A 214 8.82 1.29 6.24
N ASN A 215 9.77 0.42 5.98
CA ASN A 215 9.61 -1.03 6.05
C ASN A 215 10.68 -1.56 7.00
N MET A 216 10.30 -2.40 7.93
CA MET A 216 11.21 -2.89 8.95
C MET A 216 10.86 -4.28 9.42
N GLY A 217 11.88 -5.10 9.63
CA GLY A 217 11.75 -6.44 10.18
C GLY A 217 12.67 -6.63 11.39
N SER A 218 12.20 -7.36 12.38
CA SER A 218 12.96 -7.74 13.57
C SER A 218 13.83 -8.98 13.33
N PHE A 219 14.33 -9.11 12.11
CA PHE A 219 15.18 -10.25 11.81
C PHE A 219 16.46 -10.16 12.63
N TYR A 220 16.74 -11.25 13.30
CA TYR A 220 17.94 -11.42 14.03
C TYR A 220 19.16 -11.14 13.13
N CYS A 221 19.97 -10.16 13.49
CA CYS A 221 21.18 -9.86 12.77
C CYS A 221 22.22 -10.92 13.06
N LYS A 222 22.37 -11.86 12.15
CA LYS A 222 23.56 -12.69 12.11
C LYS A 222 24.61 -11.97 11.30
N VAL A 223 25.74 -11.65 11.91
CA VAL A 223 26.90 -11.19 11.18
C VAL A 223 27.33 -12.33 10.25
N TYR A 224 27.10 -12.15 8.96
CA TYR A 224 27.50 -13.12 7.97
C TYR A 224 29.02 -13.35 8.08
N GLY A 225 29.45 -14.57 8.42
CA GLY A 225 30.83 -15.00 8.37
C GLY A 225 31.50 -15.25 9.73
N THR A 226 30.99 -14.78 10.84
CA THR A 226 31.65 -14.96 12.15
C THR A 226 31.03 -16.02 13.04
N GLY A 227 29.86 -16.55 12.70
CA GLY A 227 29.12 -17.49 13.54
C GLY A 227 28.56 -16.88 14.82
N GLU A 228 28.85 -15.64 15.13
CA GLU A 228 28.39 -14.97 16.30
C GLU A 228 27.00 -14.36 16.08
N SER A 229 26.13 -14.64 16.99
CA SER A 229 24.82 -14.05 17.11
C SER A 229 24.92 -12.92 18.13
N GLY A 230 24.78 -11.70 17.67
CA GLY A 230 24.80 -10.52 18.53
C GLY A 230 23.71 -9.51 18.16
N PRO A 231 23.47 -8.54 19.01
CA PRO A 231 22.66 -7.40 18.58
C PRO A 231 23.28 -6.84 17.30
N CYS A 232 22.42 -6.41 16.36
CA CYS A 232 22.88 -5.81 15.11
C CYS A 232 23.76 -4.59 15.40
N THR A 233 25.05 -4.84 15.59
CA THR A 233 26.07 -3.81 15.63
C THR A 233 26.59 -3.65 14.22
N GLY A 234 26.12 -2.63 13.52
CA GLY A 234 26.67 -2.22 12.24
C GLY A 234 28.03 -1.59 12.41
#